data_e4bbcfbbd6dbc6f1126cfc4b25e3560b
#
_entry.id   e4bbcfbbd6dbc6f1126cfc4b25e3560b
#
_cell.length_a   1.000
_cell.length_b   1.000
_cell.length_c   1.000
_cell.angle_alpha   90.00
_cell.angle_beta   90.00
_cell.angle_gamma   90.00
#
_symmetry.space_group_name_H-M   'P 1'
#
loop_
_entity.id
_entity.type
_entity.pdbx_description
1 polymer ?
#
loop_
_entity_poly.entity_id
_entity_poly.type
_entity_poly.pdbx_seq_one_letter_code
_entity_poly.pdbx_strand_id
1 'polypeptide(L)'
;IIIPVESTPWGLFGLGNMFEFLEEVRQITPDLKLGGIVITKVDTRKSYFKQTLETLKSLEDVPVFDTYIRVDRGIEWSQDNNAPIMAYKKSSRSATEYIELTKEIAKME
;
A
#
# COMPACT_ATOMS: atom_id res chain seq x y z
N ILE A 1 6.64 10.22 0.96
CA ILE A 1 6.86 8.76 0.91
C ILE A 1 5.53 8.03 1.07
N ILE A 2 5.36 6.94 0.35
CA ILE A 2 4.21 6.05 0.44
C ILE A 2 4.70 4.68 0.89
N ILE A 3 4.06 4.12 1.91
CA ILE A 3 4.49 2.84 2.49
C ILE A 3 3.46 1.77 2.14
N PRO A 4 3.84 0.74 1.37
CA PRO A 4 2.97 -0.42 1.19
C PRO A 4 3.09 -1.35 2.40
N VAL A 5 1.95 -1.84 2.88
CA VAL A 5 1.87 -2.78 4.00
C VAL A 5 1.07 -4.00 3.55
N GLU A 6 1.66 -5.17 3.64
CA GLU A 6 0.94 -6.40 3.34
C GLU A 6 -0.11 -6.69 4.41
N SER A 7 -1.26 -7.21 3.98
CA SER A 7 -2.36 -7.61 4.88
C SER A 7 -2.03 -8.95 5.55
N THR A 8 -0.96 -8.97 6.34
CA THR A 8 -0.47 -10.14 7.08
C THR A 8 0.07 -9.68 8.43
N PRO A 9 0.28 -10.60 9.41
CA PRO A 9 0.91 -10.25 10.68
C PRO A 9 2.28 -9.59 10.49
N TRP A 10 3.05 -10.06 9.53
CA TRP A 10 4.39 -9.56 9.24
C TRP A 10 4.37 -8.14 8.69
N GLY A 11 3.31 -7.77 7.96
CA GLY A 11 3.16 -6.42 7.43
C GLY A 11 3.10 -5.38 8.53
N LEU A 12 2.28 -5.60 9.56
CA LEU A 12 2.17 -4.70 10.71
C LEU A 12 3.45 -4.67 11.53
N PHE A 13 4.11 -5.82 11.68
CA PHE A 13 5.37 -5.90 12.40
C PHE A 13 6.46 -5.07 11.71
N GLY A 14 6.56 -5.18 10.39
CA GLY A 14 7.54 -4.41 9.61
C GLY A 14 7.29 -2.91 9.62
N LEU A 15 6.05 -2.49 9.82
CA LEU A 15 5.69 -1.08 9.82
C LEU A 15 6.38 -0.29 10.94
N GLY A 16 6.50 -0.89 12.13
CA GLY A 16 7.20 -0.26 13.25
C GLY A 16 8.65 0.05 12.92
N ASN A 17 9.34 -0.89 12.28
CA ASN A 17 10.72 -0.69 11.84
C ASN A 17 10.82 0.41 10.78
N MET A 18 9.84 0.49 9.89
CA MET A 18 9.81 1.53 8.87
C MET A 18 9.62 2.92 9.48
N PHE A 19 8.79 3.05 10.51
CA PHE A 19 8.61 4.32 11.20
C PHE A 19 9.88 4.78 11.92
N GLU A 20 10.61 3.87 12.55
CA GLU A 20 11.90 4.18 13.16
C GLU A 20 12.90 4.66 12.11
N PHE A 21 12.99 3.98 10.99
CA PHE A 21 13.84 4.38 9.89
C PHE A 21 13.46 5.75 9.33
N LEU A 22 12.18 6.03 9.21
CA LEU A 22 11.68 7.31 8.73
C LEU A 22 12.09 8.47 9.65
N GLU A 23 12.04 8.25 10.96
CA GLU A 23 12.49 9.26 11.93
C GLU A 23 13.99 9.55 11.79
N GLU A 24 14.80 8.52 11.57
CA GLU A 24 16.24 8.70 11.32
C GLU A 24 16.50 9.49 10.04
N VAL A 25 15.77 9.19 8.96
CA VAL A 25 15.92 9.88 7.68
C VAL A 25 15.49 11.33 7.79
N ARG A 26 14.49 11.64 8.59
CA ARG A 26 14.02 13.02 8.79
C ARG A 26 15.07 13.91 9.45
N GLN A 27 16.00 13.35 10.18
CA GLN A 27 17.12 14.14 10.74
C GLN A 27 18.04 14.66 9.64
N ILE A 28 18.10 13.95 8.51
CA ILE A 28 18.92 14.35 7.35
C ILE A 28 18.06 15.13 6.35
N THR A 29 16.81 14.75 6.17
CA THR A 29 15.88 15.34 5.22
C THR A 29 14.59 15.73 5.96
N PRO A 30 14.58 16.91 6.63
CA PRO A 30 13.45 17.30 7.49
C PRO A 30 12.12 17.46 6.75
N ASP A 31 12.16 17.73 5.45
CA ASP A 31 10.96 17.94 4.64
C ASP A 31 10.29 16.64 4.17
N LEU A 32 10.87 15.50 4.50
CA LEU A 32 10.30 14.21 4.13
C LEU A 32 8.98 13.99 4.88
N LYS A 33 7.92 13.75 4.13
CA LYS A 33 6.57 13.56 4.68
C LYS A 33 6.05 12.16 4.36
N LEU A 34 5.29 11.60 5.29
CA LEU A 34 4.53 10.38 5.06
C LEU A 34 3.26 10.75 4.29
N GLY A 35 3.20 10.36 3.02
CA GLY A 35 2.02 10.62 2.18
C GLY A 35 0.86 9.68 2.48
N GLY A 36 1.16 8.44 2.81
CA GLY A 36 0.12 7.50 3.19
C GLY A 36 0.59 6.06 3.19
N ILE A 37 -0.26 5.21 3.74
CA ILE A 37 -0.07 3.76 3.75
C ILE A 37 -1.09 3.14 2.80
N VAL A 38 -0.63 2.26 1.91
CA VAL A 38 -1.50 1.46 1.05
C VAL A 38 -1.39 0.00 1.48
N ILE A 39 -2.54 -0.64 1.71
CA ILE A 39 -2.59 -2.05 2.09
C ILE A 39 -2.57 -2.88 0.82
N THR A 40 -1.67 -3.85 0.75
CA THR A 40 -1.49 -4.70 -0.43
C THR A 40 -1.71 -6.17 -0.09
N LYS A 41 -1.78 -7.00 -1.12
CA LYS A 41 -1.99 -8.44 -1.02
C LYS A 41 -3.21 -8.80 -0.17
N VAL A 42 -4.29 -8.04 -0.36
CA VAL A 42 -5.51 -8.20 0.42
C VAL A 42 -6.32 -9.37 -0.11
N ASP A 43 -6.73 -10.26 0.78
CA ASP A 43 -7.79 -11.24 0.55
C ASP A 43 -8.97 -10.84 1.44
N THR A 44 -10.00 -10.27 0.84
CA THR A 44 -11.15 -9.73 1.57
C THR A 44 -11.98 -10.80 2.28
N ARG A 45 -11.77 -12.07 1.95
CA ARG A 45 -12.43 -13.19 2.62
C ARG A 45 -11.82 -13.50 3.99
N LYS A 46 -10.60 -12.99 4.27
CA LYS A 46 -9.89 -13.24 5.52
C LYS A 46 -10.13 -12.12 6.51
N SER A 47 -10.35 -12.46 7.77
CA SER A 47 -10.54 -11.49 8.85
C SER A 47 -9.31 -10.61 9.07
N TYR A 48 -8.16 -11.06 8.64
CA TYR A 48 -6.90 -10.35 8.82
C TYR A 48 -6.89 -8.96 8.17
N PHE A 49 -7.52 -8.83 7.00
CA PHE A 49 -7.62 -7.54 6.33
C PHE A 49 -8.37 -6.53 7.21
N LYS A 50 -9.51 -6.93 7.78
CA LYS A 50 -10.30 -6.06 8.65
C LYS A 50 -9.50 -5.63 9.88
N GLN A 51 -8.80 -6.56 10.50
CA GLN A 51 -7.95 -6.27 11.66
C GLN A 51 -6.82 -5.31 11.32
N THR A 52 -6.16 -5.52 10.17
CA THR A 52 -5.09 -4.64 9.69
C THR A 52 -5.62 -3.23 9.46
N LEU A 53 -6.76 -3.10 8.80
CA LEU A 53 -7.37 -1.82 8.51
C LEU A 53 -7.75 -1.07 9.81
N GLU A 54 -8.37 -1.76 10.75
CA GLU A 54 -8.75 -1.18 12.04
C GLU A 54 -7.52 -0.72 12.82
N THR A 55 -6.47 -1.53 12.85
CA THR A 55 -5.23 -1.20 13.54
C THR A 55 -4.58 0.05 12.95
N LEU A 56 -4.48 0.12 11.61
CA LEU A 56 -3.88 1.27 10.95
C LEU A 56 -4.70 2.54 11.15
N LYS A 57 -6.01 2.45 11.08
CA LYS A 57 -6.89 3.60 11.28
C LYS A 57 -6.91 4.10 12.73
N SER A 58 -6.52 3.27 13.68
CA SER A 58 -6.41 3.67 15.08
C SER A 58 -5.15 4.49 15.38
N LEU A 59 -4.17 4.48 14.46
CA LEU A 59 -2.94 5.25 14.62
C LEU A 59 -3.20 6.72 14.31
N GLU A 60 -2.84 7.60 15.24
CA GLU A 60 -2.99 9.03 15.03
C GLU A 60 -1.92 9.54 14.04
N ASP A 61 -2.30 10.52 13.24
CA ASP A 61 -1.40 11.20 12.28
C ASP A 61 -0.79 10.27 11.22
N VAL A 62 -1.40 9.10 10.99
CA VAL A 62 -0.97 8.16 9.97
C VAL A 62 -2.06 8.05 8.91
N PRO A 63 -1.89 8.72 7.76
CA PRO A 63 -2.88 8.61 6.69
C PRO A 63 -2.86 7.23 6.05
N VAL A 64 -4.04 6.65 5.83
CA VAL A 64 -4.21 5.36 5.16
C VAL A 64 -5.08 5.59 3.94
N PHE A 65 -4.63 5.15 2.77
CA PHE A 65 -5.42 5.29 1.55
C PHE A 65 -6.69 4.44 1.62
N ASP A 66 -7.77 4.96 1.05
CA ASP A 66 -9.03 4.20 0.95
C ASP A 66 -8.88 3.01 -0.01
N THR A 67 -8.09 3.18 -1.05
CA THR A 67 -7.82 2.12 -2.01
C THR A 67 -6.85 1.11 -1.40
N TYR A 68 -7.15 -0.17 -1.58
CA TYR A 68 -6.23 -1.27 -1.24
C TYR A 68 -6.06 -2.17 -2.46
N ILE A 69 -4.93 -2.88 -2.51
CA ILE A 69 -4.60 -3.75 -3.64
C ILE A 69 -4.82 -5.20 -3.24
N ARG A 70 -5.77 -5.86 -3.90
CA ARG A 70 -6.12 -7.25 -3.61
C ARG A 70 -5.15 -8.21 -4.29
N VAL A 71 -5.06 -9.42 -3.74
CA VAL A 71 -4.31 -10.51 -4.38
C VAL A 71 -4.86 -10.74 -5.78
N ASP A 72 -3.98 -10.76 -6.78
CA ASP A 72 -4.35 -10.96 -8.17
C ASP A 72 -3.24 -11.69 -8.90
N ARG A 73 -3.55 -12.85 -9.46
CA ARG A 73 -2.60 -13.63 -10.26
C ARG A 73 -2.09 -12.89 -11.49
N GLY A 74 -2.88 -11.94 -11.98
CA GLY A 74 -2.48 -11.10 -13.10
C GLY A 74 -1.19 -10.32 -12.83
N ILE A 75 -0.96 -9.91 -11.57
CA ILE A 75 0.26 -9.23 -11.19
C ILE A 75 1.47 -10.17 -11.36
N GLU A 76 1.36 -11.41 -10.89
CA GLU A 76 2.43 -12.40 -11.03
C GLU A 76 2.72 -12.68 -12.51
N TRP A 77 1.68 -12.85 -13.31
CA TRP A 77 1.82 -13.07 -14.74
C TRP A 77 2.43 -11.88 -15.46
N SER A 78 2.09 -10.66 -15.06
CA SER A 78 2.69 -9.47 -15.65
C SER A 78 4.18 -9.38 -15.33
N GLN A 79 4.58 -9.75 -14.12
CA GLN A 79 5.99 -9.83 -13.73
C GLN A 79 6.74 -10.85 -14.57
N ASP A 80 6.16 -12.03 -14.78
CA ASP A 80 6.75 -13.07 -15.64
C ASP A 80 6.93 -12.60 -17.08
N ASN A 81 6.08 -11.70 -17.52
CA ASN A 81 6.15 -11.12 -18.89
C ASN A 81 6.91 -9.79 -18.93
N ASN A 82 7.56 -9.39 -17.83
CA ASN A 82 8.35 -8.16 -17.74
C ASN A 82 7.56 -6.91 -18.15
N ALA A 83 6.29 -6.88 -17.77
CA ALA A 83 5.39 -5.77 -18.11
C ALA A 83 4.59 -5.33 -16.86
N PRO A 84 4.28 -4.03 -16.74
CA PRO A 84 3.36 -3.58 -15.69
C PRO A 84 1.96 -4.12 -15.97
N ILE A 85 1.17 -4.28 -14.90
CA ILE A 85 -0.19 -4.83 -15.03
C ILE A 85 -1.06 -4.05 -16.01
N MET A 86 -0.87 -2.75 -16.11
CA MET A 86 -1.61 -1.88 -17.02
C MET A 86 -1.34 -2.17 -18.49
N ALA A 87 -0.09 -2.54 -18.81
CA ALA A 87 0.30 -2.91 -20.16
C ALA A 87 -0.04 -4.38 -20.46
N TYR A 88 0.01 -5.25 -19.45
CA TYR A 88 -0.25 -6.67 -19.61
C TYR A 88 -1.73 -6.99 -19.70
N LYS A 89 -2.54 -6.44 -18.77
CA LYS A 89 -3.99 -6.70 -18.73
C LYS A 89 -4.71 -5.50 -18.12
N LYS A 90 -4.98 -4.51 -18.96
CA LYS A 90 -5.63 -3.26 -18.55
C LYS A 90 -6.99 -3.47 -17.90
N SER A 91 -7.71 -4.52 -18.25
CA SER A 91 -9.04 -4.83 -17.71
C SER A 91 -9.00 -5.58 -16.38
N SER A 92 -7.82 -5.90 -15.86
CA SER A 92 -7.71 -6.63 -14.61
C SER A 92 -8.16 -5.79 -13.42
N ARG A 93 -8.58 -6.48 -12.35
CA ARG A 93 -8.95 -5.84 -11.10
C ARG A 93 -7.81 -5.02 -10.52
N SER A 94 -6.58 -5.56 -10.55
CA SER A 94 -5.40 -4.88 -10.05
C SER A 94 -5.09 -3.60 -10.82
N ALA A 95 -5.23 -3.61 -12.14
CA ALA A 95 -5.03 -2.41 -12.93
C ALA A 95 -5.99 -1.30 -12.50
N THR A 96 -7.25 -1.64 -12.28
CA THR A 96 -8.26 -0.70 -11.78
C THR A 96 -7.89 -0.16 -10.41
N GLU A 97 -7.44 -1.03 -9.50
CA GLU A 97 -7.04 -0.62 -8.15
C GLU A 97 -5.84 0.33 -8.17
N TYR A 98 -4.84 0.06 -9.00
CA TYR A 98 -3.69 0.96 -9.14
C TYR A 98 -4.08 2.31 -9.75
N ILE A 99 -5.04 2.33 -10.66
CA ILE A 99 -5.57 3.59 -11.19
C ILE A 99 -6.26 4.39 -10.08
N GLU A 100 -7.09 3.75 -9.28
CA GLU A 100 -7.77 4.41 -8.17
C GLU A 100 -6.77 4.93 -7.12
N LEU A 101 -5.74 4.16 -6.80
CA LEU A 101 -4.67 4.60 -5.92
C LEU A 101 -3.96 5.83 -6.48
N THR A 102 -3.68 5.84 -7.78
CA THR A 102 -3.04 6.97 -8.45
C THR A 102 -3.89 8.23 -8.32
N LYS A 103 -5.21 8.11 -8.45
CA LYS A 103 -6.13 9.24 -8.28
C LYS A 103 -6.09 9.80 -6.86
N GLU A 104 -6.03 8.94 -5.84
CA GLU A 104 -5.92 9.38 -4.45
C GLU A 104 -4.60 10.13 -4.22
N ILE A 105 -3.49 9.61 -4.75
CA ILE A 105 -2.18 10.24 -4.64
C ILE A 105 -2.19 11.63 -5.32
N ALA A 106 -2.79 11.72 -6.49
CA ALA A 106 -2.86 12.97 -7.24
C ALA A 106 -3.63 14.06 -6.49
N LYS A 107 -4.63 13.69 -5.69
CA LYS A 107 -5.41 14.65 -4.89
C LYS A 107 -4.63 15.22 -3.72
N MET A 108 -3.51 14.63 -3.37
CA MET A 108 -2.67 15.09 -2.26
C MET A 108 -1.79 16.28 -2.65
N GLU A 109 -1.63 16.54 -3.93
CA GLU A 109 -0.78 17.61 -4.45
C GLU A 109 -1.51 18.93 -4.58
#